data_c9e10314a4f3b7956f493d1ff00a3ce1
#
_entry.id   c9e10314a4f3b7956f493d1ff00a3ce1
#
_cell.length_a   1.000
_cell.length_b   1.000
_cell.length_c   1.000
_cell.angle_alpha   90.00
_cell.angle_beta   90.00
_cell.angle_gamma   90.00
#
_symmetry.space_group_name_H-M   'P 1'
#
loop_
_entity.id
_entity.type
_entity.pdbx_description
1 polymer ?
#
loop_
_entity_poly.entity_id
_entity_poly.type
_entity_poly.pdbx_seq_one_letter_code
_entity_poly.pdbx_strand_id
1 'polypeptide(L)'
;MKSARKTAASIVTIVVAALSFGCGDPIPVREMSLARMEITRAESVRADKYAPAELGEARKLLLGTHELIKGDELEKAKQGALDSFAKAREAYEKSLPLLARDTMEIAEKSLGEADEANADMLARDEFEKAQAAFKTAGDSFESKKYYEAYQAALEADKLAKSARNSALGKRAVLKEAIAEVDSVIAEAVKLNARTHSPEKLKTAEESNRAAS
;
A
#
# COMPACT_ATOMS: atom_id res chain seq x y z
N MET A 1 -58.92 58.99 -1.08
CA MET A 1 -57.55 58.54 -1.30
C MET A 1 -56.96 57.70 -0.06
N LYS A 2 -57.71 57.45 1.02
CA LYS A 2 -57.19 56.69 2.19
C LYS A 2 -57.44 55.14 2.14
N SER A 3 -58.37 54.68 1.27
CA SER A 3 -58.74 53.27 1.17
C SER A 3 -57.78 52.46 0.32
N ALA A 4 -57.24 53.02 -0.75
CA ALA A 4 -56.32 52.31 -1.67
C ALA A 4 -54.92 51.97 -1.02
N ARG A 5 -54.47 52.77 -0.02
CA ARG A 5 -53.17 52.49 0.66
C ARG A 5 -53.24 51.33 1.65
N LYS A 6 -54.41 51.02 2.25
CA LYS A 6 -54.55 49.88 3.20
C LYS A 6 -54.60 48.54 2.46
N THR A 7 -55.16 48.45 1.29
CA THR A 7 -55.25 47.24 0.50
C THR A 7 -53.88 46.86 -0.13
N ALA A 8 -53.08 47.83 -0.54
CA ALA A 8 -51.75 47.61 -1.07
C ALA A 8 -50.78 47.07 0.00
N ALA A 9 -50.84 47.57 1.23
CA ALA A 9 -50.02 47.07 2.36
C ALA A 9 -50.35 45.64 2.73
N SER A 10 -51.63 45.23 2.71
CA SER A 10 -52.03 43.84 3.03
C SER A 10 -51.58 42.81 1.94
N ILE A 11 -51.60 43.19 0.68
CA ILE A 11 -51.15 42.30 -0.42
C ILE A 11 -49.63 42.08 -0.36
N VAL A 12 -48.84 43.12 -0.08
CA VAL A 12 -47.37 42.99 0.06
C VAL A 12 -47.01 42.11 1.23
N THR A 13 -47.71 42.16 2.35
CA THR A 13 -47.45 41.30 3.51
C THR A 13 -47.74 39.83 3.22
N ILE A 14 -48.78 39.53 2.45
CA ILE A 14 -49.12 38.13 2.07
C ILE A 14 -48.10 37.56 1.08
N VAL A 15 -47.59 38.36 0.13
CA VAL A 15 -46.61 37.94 -0.87
C VAL A 15 -45.26 37.66 -0.22
N VAL A 16 -44.84 38.48 0.78
CA VAL A 16 -43.58 38.21 1.52
C VAL A 16 -43.69 36.97 2.40
N ALA A 17 -44.85 36.68 3.01
CA ALA A 17 -45.06 35.46 3.77
C ALA A 17 -45.06 34.20 2.89
N ALA A 18 -45.52 34.27 1.65
CA ALA A 18 -45.54 33.12 0.71
C ALA A 18 -44.15 32.76 0.17
N LEU A 19 -43.17 33.69 0.19
CA LEU A 19 -41.80 33.42 -0.25
C LEU A 19 -40.93 32.73 0.84
N SER A 20 -41.42 32.62 2.07
CA SER A 20 -40.70 32.04 3.19
C SER A 20 -40.92 30.50 3.36
N PHE A 21 -41.82 29.91 2.58
CA PHE A 21 -42.17 28.47 2.68
C PHE A 21 -41.45 27.55 1.66
N GLY A 22 -40.42 28.07 0.99
CA GLY A 22 -39.76 27.34 -0.10
C GLY A 22 -38.36 26.80 0.21
N CYS A 23 -37.92 26.74 1.46
CA CYS A 23 -36.66 26.09 1.81
C CYS A 23 -36.95 24.73 2.46
N GLY A 24 -37.27 23.71 1.69
CA GLY A 24 -37.07 22.33 2.13
C GLY A 24 -35.57 22.09 2.35
N ASP A 25 -35.21 21.29 3.33
CA ASP A 25 -33.82 20.93 3.56
C ASP A 25 -33.20 20.35 2.30
N PRO A 26 -31.99 20.77 1.92
CA PRO A 26 -31.35 20.23 0.71
C PRO A 26 -30.99 18.76 0.89
N ILE A 27 -31.12 17.97 -0.17
CA ILE A 27 -30.65 16.58 -0.19
C ILE A 27 -29.16 16.56 0.21
N PRO A 28 -28.72 15.71 1.17
CA PRO A 28 -27.36 15.71 1.71
C PRO A 28 -26.34 15.05 0.78
N VAL A 29 -26.27 15.52 -0.47
CA VAL A 29 -25.40 14.96 -1.52
C VAL A 29 -23.92 15.05 -1.15
N ARG A 30 -23.52 16.14 -0.49
CA ARG A 30 -22.14 16.36 -0.05
C ARG A 30 -21.72 15.32 1.00
N GLU A 31 -22.53 15.15 2.03
CA GLU A 31 -22.27 14.22 3.13
C GLU A 31 -22.22 12.77 2.62
N MET A 32 -23.14 12.39 1.73
CA MET A 32 -23.14 11.10 1.07
C MET A 32 -21.90 10.88 0.20
N SER A 33 -21.44 11.90 -0.50
CA SER A 33 -20.21 11.83 -1.31
C SER A 33 -18.99 11.65 -0.43
N LEU A 34 -18.89 12.39 0.69
CA LEU A 34 -17.81 12.24 1.66
C LEU A 34 -17.80 10.83 2.29
N ALA A 35 -18.96 10.31 2.67
CA ALA A 35 -19.08 8.96 3.21
C ALA A 35 -18.60 7.90 2.19
N ARG A 36 -19.00 8.04 0.92
CA ARG A 36 -18.54 7.13 -0.15
C ARG A 36 -17.03 7.19 -0.35
N MET A 37 -16.45 8.39 -0.37
CA MET A 37 -15.01 8.57 -0.48
C MET A 37 -14.25 7.92 0.69
N GLU A 38 -14.75 8.07 1.93
CA GLU A 38 -14.10 7.47 3.09
C GLU A 38 -14.26 5.94 3.12
N ILE A 39 -15.37 5.39 2.66
CA ILE A 39 -15.53 3.94 2.45
C ILE A 39 -14.47 3.44 1.46
N THR A 40 -14.31 4.09 0.31
CA THR A 40 -13.28 3.72 -0.67
C THR A 40 -11.87 3.82 -0.10
N ARG A 41 -11.62 4.84 0.73
CA ARG A 41 -10.35 4.99 1.44
C ARG A 41 -10.09 3.85 2.42
N ALA A 42 -11.11 3.43 3.18
CA ALA A 42 -11.00 2.28 4.08
C ALA A 42 -10.76 0.97 3.30
N GLU A 43 -11.41 0.79 2.17
CA GLU A 43 -11.19 -0.34 1.26
C GLU A 43 -9.74 -0.39 0.74
N SER A 44 -9.13 0.77 0.43
CA SER A 44 -7.76 0.83 -0.04
C SER A 44 -6.71 0.34 0.96
N VAL A 45 -7.05 0.32 2.25
CA VAL A 45 -6.21 -0.22 3.33
C VAL A 45 -6.69 -1.59 3.83
N ARG A 46 -7.44 -2.32 3.00
CA ARG A 46 -7.91 -3.67 3.29
C ARG A 46 -8.83 -3.74 4.53
N ALA A 47 -9.68 -2.73 4.74
CA ALA A 47 -10.65 -2.76 5.83
C ALA A 47 -11.66 -3.91 5.71
N ASP A 48 -11.84 -4.48 4.53
CA ASP A 48 -12.55 -5.73 4.31
C ASP A 48 -11.94 -6.91 5.10
N LYS A 49 -10.61 -6.92 5.29
CA LYS A 49 -9.87 -7.93 6.06
C LYS A 49 -9.74 -7.55 7.54
N TYR A 50 -9.39 -6.30 7.82
CA TYR A 50 -8.92 -5.89 9.15
C TYR A 50 -10.00 -5.25 10.03
N ALA A 51 -11.05 -4.65 9.44
CA ALA A 51 -12.15 -4.00 10.14
C ALA A 51 -13.50 -4.24 9.42
N PRO A 52 -13.88 -5.51 9.15
CA PRO A 52 -15.06 -5.84 8.33
C PRO A 52 -16.37 -5.38 8.97
N ALA A 53 -16.45 -5.33 10.30
CA ALA A 53 -17.66 -4.91 11.00
C ALA A 53 -17.93 -3.42 10.79
N GLU A 54 -16.93 -2.57 11.01
CA GLU A 54 -17.03 -1.12 10.85
C GLU A 54 -17.28 -0.73 9.39
N LEU A 55 -16.57 -1.37 8.45
CA LEU A 55 -16.79 -1.15 7.02
C LEU A 55 -18.18 -1.59 6.56
N GLY A 56 -18.66 -2.72 7.07
CA GLY A 56 -20.01 -3.23 6.80
C GLY A 56 -21.09 -2.29 7.34
N GLU A 57 -20.91 -1.77 8.55
CA GLU A 57 -21.82 -0.79 9.14
C GLU A 57 -21.84 0.52 8.36
N ALA A 58 -20.67 1.03 7.94
CA ALA A 58 -20.56 2.22 7.11
C ALA A 58 -21.36 2.09 5.81
N ARG A 59 -21.20 0.96 5.10
CA ARG A 59 -21.94 0.68 3.86
C ARG A 59 -23.45 0.60 4.10
N LYS A 60 -23.88 -0.06 5.19
CA LYS A 60 -25.28 -0.18 5.57
C LYS A 60 -25.91 1.18 5.87
N LEU A 61 -25.22 2.03 6.62
CA LEU A 61 -25.68 3.39 6.94
C LEU A 61 -25.82 4.23 5.67
N LEU A 62 -24.83 4.20 4.76
CA LEU A 62 -24.91 4.92 3.50
C LEU A 62 -26.06 4.43 2.61
N LEU A 63 -26.31 3.13 2.57
CA LEU A 63 -27.45 2.57 1.84
C LEU A 63 -28.78 3.03 2.46
N GLY A 64 -28.88 3.04 3.78
CA GLY A 64 -30.08 3.49 4.51
C GLY A 64 -30.42 4.97 4.25
N THR A 65 -29.40 5.83 4.00
CA THR A 65 -29.63 7.24 3.63
C THR A 65 -30.51 7.41 2.38
N HIS A 66 -30.38 6.51 1.41
CA HIS A 66 -31.21 6.59 0.19
C HIS A 66 -32.68 6.35 0.48
N GLU A 67 -33.00 5.45 1.41
CA GLU A 67 -34.41 5.19 1.80
C GLU A 67 -34.98 6.36 2.59
N LEU A 68 -34.17 7.00 3.46
CA LEU A 68 -34.57 8.19 4.21
C LEU A 68 -34.85 9.38 3.26
N ILE A 69 -34.07 9.55 2.21
CA ILE A 69 -34.32 10.57 1.18
C ILE A 69 -35.64 10.31 0.46
N LYS A 70 -35.95 9.06 0.10
CA LYS A 70 -37.22 8.70 -0.53
C LYS A 70 -38.44 8.98 0.39
N GLY A 71 -38.22 8.83 1.71
CA GLY A 71 -39.23 9.14 2.74
C GLY A 71 -39.29 10.63 3.12
N ASP A 72 -38.57 11.52 2.44
CA ASP A 72 -38.47 12.96 2.74
C ASP A 72 -37.92 13.27 4.15
N GLU A 73 -37.13 12.33 4.73
CA GLU A 73 -36.50 12.45 6.05
C GLU A 73 -35.05 13.01 5.93
N LEU A 74 -34.91 14.19 5.33
CA LEU A 74 -33.61 14.72 4.85
C LEU A 74 -32.60 14.96 5.99
N GLU A 75 -33.02 15.44 7.16
CA GLU A 75 -32.12 15.57 8.32
C GLU A 75 -31.61 14.22 8.86
N LYS A 76 -32.47 13.20 8.90
CA LYS A 76 -32.02 11.85 9.25
C LYS A 76 -31.10 11.24 8.19
N ALA A 77 -31.37 11.52 6.92
CA ALA A 77 -30.51 11.11 5.81
C ALA A 77 -29.12 11.74 5.93
N LYS A 78 -29.04 13.02 6.28
CA LYS A 78 -27.78 13.73 6.51
C LYS A 78 -27.01 13.11 7.69
N GLN A 79 -27.70 12.86 8.81
CA GLN A 79 -27.08 12.23 9.97
C GLN A 79 -26.57 10.81 9.62
N GLY A 80 -27.36 10.01 8.92
CA GLY A 80 -26.95 8.68 8.47
C GLY A 80 -25.71 8.69 7.55
N ALA A 81 -25.58 9.72 6.68
CA ALA A 81 -24.39 9.91 5.88
C ALA A 81 -23.15 10.29 6.72
N LEU A 82 -23.32 11.16 7.73
CA LEU A 82 -22.24 11.52 8.65
C LEU A 82 -21.81 10.33 9.52
N ASP A 83 -22.75 9.53 10.00
CA ASP A 83 -22.46 8.31 10.76
C ASP A 83 -21.74 7.26 9.89
N SER A 84 -22.15 7.13 8.63
CA SER A 84 -21.44 6.30 7.65
C SER A 84 -19.99 6.75 7.44
N PHE A 85 -19.77 8.05 7.27
CA PHE A 85 -18.42 8.62 7.18
C PHE A 85 -17.59 8.30 8.42
N ALA A 86 -18.16 8.49 9.61
CA ALA A 86 -17.44 8.20 10.88
C ALA A 86 -17.06 6.73 11.00
N LYS A 87 -17.96 5.81 10.63
CA LYS A 87 -17.69 4.36 10.64
C LYS A 87 -16.66 3.94 9.62
N ALA A 88 -16.69 4.51 8.42
CA ALA A 88 -15.67 4.26 7.40
C ALA A 88 -14.29 4.75 7.85
N ARG A 89 -14.24 5.92 8.50
CA ARG A 89 -13.01 6.45 9.07
C ARG A 89 -12.48 5.56 10.20
N GLU A 90 -13.34 5.08 11.08
CA GLU A 90 -12.97 4.10 12.11
C GLU A 90 -12.37 2.83 11.50
N ALA A 91 -12.99 2.32 10.44
CA ALA A 91 -12.49 1.16 9.68
C ALA A 91 -11.10 1.43 9.10
N TYR A 92 -10.87 2.60 8.51
CA TYR A 92 -9.56 3.01 7.99
C TYR A 92 -8.50 3.07 9.10
N GLU A 93 -8.80 3.77 10.21
CA GLU A 93 -7.87 3.97 11.32
C GLU A 93 -7.48 2.65 12.01
N LYS A 94 -8.41 1.69 12.10
CA LYS A 94 -8.13 0.33 12.62
C LYS A 94 -7.31 -0.52 11.65
N SER A 95 -7.55 -0.39 10.36
CA SER A 95 -6.94 -1.25 9.34
C SER A 95 -5.51 -0.86 9.00
N LEU A 96 -5.22 0.43 8.96
CA LEU A 96 -3.93 0.93 8.50
C LEU A 96 -2.71 0.41 9.29
N PRO A 97 -2.71 0.38 10.65
CA PRO A 97 -1.59 -0.19 11.40
C PRO A 97 -1.43 -1.70 11.18
N LEU A 98 -2.51 -2.44 10.95
CA LEU A 98 -2.47 -3.87 10.68
C LEU A 98 -1.93 -4.15 9.28
N LEU A 99 -2.36 -3.37 8.28
CA LEU A 99 -1.80 -3.45 6.93
C LEU A 99 -0.30 -3.13 6.92
N ALA A 100 0.12 -2.07 7.63
CA ALA A 100 1.52 -1.70 7.71
C ALA A 100 2.36 -2.85 8.32
N ARG A 101 1.90 -3.45 9.41
CA ARG A 101 2.55 -4.60 10.05
C ARG A 101 2.67 -5.79 9.12
N ASP A 102 1.56 -6.23 8.51
CA ASP A 102 1.58 -7.38 7.59
C ASP A 102 2.53 -7.12 6.41
N THR A 103 2.60 -5.87 5.93
CA THR A 103 3.51 -5.52 4.83
C THR A 103 4.97 -5.51 5.28
N MET A 104 5.26 -5.09 6.51
CA MET A 104 6.60 -5.19 7.10
C MET A 104 7.03 -6.65 7.26
N GLU A 105 6.14 -7.55 7.70
CA GLU A 105 6.44 -8.99 7.77
C GLU A 105 6.78 -9.57 6.39
N ILE A 106 6.08 -9.15 5.35
CA ILE A 106 6.39 -9.55 3.96
C ILE A 106 7.76 -9.03 3.54
N ALA A 107 8.08 -7.77 3.84
CA ALA A 107 9.36 -7.17 3.51
C ALA A 107 10.53 -7.84 4.25
N GLU A 108 10.36 -8.14 5.52
CA GLU A 108 11.34 -8.88 6.33
C GLU A 108 11.63 -10.26 5.73
N LYS A 109 10.58 -10.99 5.36
CA LYS A 109 10.75 -12.28 4.68
C LYS A 109 11.51 -12.14 3.36
N SER A 110 11.18 -11.14 2.55
CA SER A 110 11.86 -10.89 1.27
C SER A 110 13.33 -10.51 1.45
N LEU A 111 13.67 -9.79 2.54
CA LEU A 111 15.06 -9.50 2.92
C LEU A 111 15.80 -10.78 3.32
N GLY A 112 15.18 -11.65 4.10
CA GLY A 112 15.76 -12.96 4.43
C GLY A 112 16.02 -13.81 3.20
N GLU A 113 15.07 -13.88 2.26
CA GLU A 113 15.24 -14.60 0.99
C GLU A 113 16.36 -13.99 0.11
N ALA A 114 16.58 -12.68 0.18
CA ALA A 114 17.67 -12.02 -0.53
C ALA A 114 19.03 -12.34 0.12
N ASP A 115 19.10 -12.37 1.44
CA ASP A 115 20.28 -12.75 2.22
C ASP A 115 20.69 -14.21 1.93
N GLU A 116 19.74 -15.13 1.93
CA GLU A 116 19.95 -16.54 1.56
C GLU A 116 20.48 -16.71 0.12
N ALA A 117 20.17 -15.76 -0.75
CA ALA A 117 20.71 -15.70 -2.11
C ALA A 117 22.10 -15.05 -2.20
N ASN A 118 22.72 -14.66 -1.06
CA ASN A 118 23.97 -13.91 -0.93
C ASN A 118 23.88 -12.52 -1.61
N ALA A 119 22.74 -11.85 -1.51
CA ALA A 119 22.56 -10.52 -2.09
C ALA A 119 23.45 -9.46 -1.41
N ASP A 120 23.84 -9.65 -0.16
CA ASP A 120 24.81 -8.84 0.58
C ASP A 120 26.18 -8.73 -0.12
N MET A 121 26.56 -9.78 -0.85
CA MET A 121 27.80 -9.83 -1.65
C MET A 121 27.57 -9.60 -3.14
N LEU A 122 26.57 -10.25 -3.71
CA LEU A 122 26.36 -10.29 -5.16
C LEU A 122 25.52 -9.12 -5.69
N ALA A 123 24.67 -8.51 -4.84
CA ALA A 123 23.78 -7.40 -5.21
C ALA A 123 23.75 -6.32 -4.09
N ARG A 124 24.91 -6.01 -3.55
CA ARG A 124 25.09 -5.23 -2.32
C ARG A 124 24.32 -3.91 -2.30
N ASP A 125 24.46 -3.10 -3.34
CA ASP A 125 23.82 -1.77 -3.40
C ASP A 125 22.30 -1.85 -3.34
N GLU A 126 21.71 -2.86 -3.97
CA GLU A 126 20.27 -3.09 -3.97
C GLU A 126 19.79 -3.61 -2.62
N PHE A 127 20.57 -4.50 -2.01
CA PHE A 127 20.29 -5.07 -0.70
C PHE A 127 20.37 -4.03 0.42
N GLU A 128 21.42 -3.20 0.44
CA GLU A 128 21.57 -2.08 1.39
C GLU A 128 20.41 -1.08 1.28
N LYS A 129 19.94 -0.79 0.07
CA LYS A 129 18.74 0.06 -0.14
C LYS A 129 17.48 -0.59 0.42
N ALA A 130 17.33 -1.90 0.24
CA ALA A 130 16.18 -2.63 0.80
C ALA A 130 16.20 -2.59 2.33
N GLN A 131 17.35 -2.81 2.96
CA GLN A 131 17.51 -2.71 4.41
C GLN A 131 17.23 -1.30 4.94
N ALA A 132 17.70 -0.26 4.24
CA ALA A 132 17.44 1.13 4.60
C ALA A 132 15.94 1.48 4.51
N ALA A 133 15.25 1.01 3.48
CA ALA A 133 13.81 1.18 3.34
C ALA A 133 13.04 0.45 4.45
N PHE A 134 13.45 -0.76 4.80
CA PHE A 134 12.84 -1.53 5.90
C PHE A 134 13.04 -0.85 7.25
N LYS A 135 14.23 -0.32 7.52
CA LYS A 135 14.48 0.49 8.71
C LYS A 135 13.56 1.71 8.77
N THR A 136 13.40 2.41 7.65
CA THR A 136 12.48 3.57 7.56
C THR A 136 11.04 3.16 7.86
N ALA A 137 10.61 1.96 7.43
CA ALA A 137 9.31 1.43 7.77
C ALA A 137 9.15 1.22 9.28
N GLY A 138 10.15 0.65 9.95
CA GLY A 138 10.16 0.47 11.40
C GLY A 138 10.09 1.79 12.16
N ASP A 139 10.95 2.74 11.84
CA ASP A 139 11.00 4.07 12.47
C ASP A 139 9.66 4.82 12.29
N SER A 140 9.05 4.70 11.12
CA SER A 140 7.73 5.29 10.83
C SER A 140 6.62 4.60 11.62
N PHE A 141 6.67 3.29 11.75
CA PHE A 141 5.67 2.52 12.50
C PHE A 141 5.71 2.86 14.00
N GLU A 142 6.89 2.93 14.59
CA GLU A 142 7.09 3.35 15.98
C GLU A 142 6.59 4.78 16.24
N SER A 143 6.78 5.66 15.26
CA SER A 143 6.26 7.03 15.27
C SER A 143 4.75 7.12 14.98
N LYS A 144 4.03 6.00 14.84
CA LYS A 144 2.60 5.89 14.49
C LYS A 144 2.24 6.52 13.14
N LYS A 145 3.21 6.69 12.26
CA LYS A 145 3.04 7.13 10.87
C LYS A 145 2.79 5.90 9.99
N TYR A 146 1.65 5.25 10.20
CA TYR A 146 1.37 3.92 9.63
C TYR A 146 1.30 3.90 8.10
N TYR A 147 0.87 5.02 7.48
CA TYR A 147 0.84 5.10 6.03
C TYR A 147 2.25 5.16 5.44
N GLU A 148 3.13 5.96 6.02
CA GLU A 148 4.54 6.05 5.65
C GLU A 148 5.26 4.71 5.90
N ALA A 149 4.97 4.06 7.03
CA ALA A 149 5.49 2.72 7.33
C ALA A 149 5.07 1.69 6.27
N TYR A 150 3.81 1.69 5.89
CA TYR A 150 3.30 0.83 4.82
C TYR A 150 4.00 1.07 3.48
N GLN A 151 4.16 2.35 3.07
CA GLN A 151 4.84 2.69 1.81
C GLN A 151 6.32 2.28 1.83
N ALA A 152 7.02 2.54 2.92
CA ALA A 152 8.43 2.16 3.07
C ALA A 152 8.60 0.63 3.09
N ALA A 153 7.69 -0.11 3.71
CA ALA A 153 7.70 -1.57 3.71
C ALA A 153 7.46 -2.15 2.30
N LEU A 154 6.55 -1.57 1.52
CA LEU A 154 6.35 -1.96 0.12
C LEU A 154 7.62 -1.74 -0.72
N GLU A 155 8.30 -0.62 -0.52
CA GLU A 155 9.55 -0.35 -1.25
C GLU A 155 10.66 -1.29 -0.80
N ALA A 156 10.76 -1.62 0.49
CA ALA A 156 11.71 -2.59 1.01
C ALA A 156 11.50 -3.99 0.40
N ASP A 157 10.26 -4.46 0.35
CA ASP A 157 9.89 -5.73 -0.29
C ASP A 157 10.30 -5.79 -1.75
N LYS A 158 9.98 -4.74 -2.50
CA LYS A 158 10.34 -4.62 -3.92
C LYS A 158 11.86 -4.64 -4.14
N LEU A 159 12.60 -3.85 -3.36
CA LEU A 159 14.07 -3.78 -3.46
C LEU A 159 14.72 -5.10 -3.04
N ALA A 160 14.23 -5.76 -1.98
CA ALA A 160 14.73 -7.06 -1.56
C ALA A 160 14.54 -8.14 -2.64
N LYS A 161 13.36 -8.19 -3.27
CA LYS A 161 13.11 -9.08 -4.41
C LYS A 161 14.02 -8.79 -5.61
N SER A 162 14.29 -7.51 -5.89
CA SER A 162 15.24 -7.12 -6.93
C SER A 162 16.65 -7.59 -6.61
N ALA A 163 17.14 -7.34 -5.39
CA ALA A 163 18.45 -7.77 -4.91
C ALA A 163 18.61 -9.30 -5.00
N ARG A 164 17.61 -10.05 -4.53
CA ARG A 164 17.57 -11.51 -4.66
C ARG A 164 17.70 -11.97 -6.11
N ASN A 165 16.92 -11.41 -7.02
CA ASN A 165 16.95 -11.79 -8.43
C ASN A 165 18.30 -11.45 -9.08
N SER A 166 18.88 -10.28 -8.77
CA SER A 166 20.22 -9.89 -9.22
C SER A 166 21.29 -10.85 -8.71
N ALA A 167 21.22 -11.22 -7.42
CA ALA A 167 22.15 -12.18 -6.80
C ALA A 167 22.07 -13.56 -7.46
N LEU A 168 20.86 -14.09 -7.64
CA LEU A 168 20.64 -15.38 -8.29
C LEU A 168 21.14 -15.39 -9.74
N GLY A 169 20.93 -14.30 -10.49
CA GLY A 169 21.44 -14.14 -11.84
C GLY A 169 22.98 -14.17 -11.89
N LYS A 170 23.66 -13.40 -11.03
CA LYS A 170 25.11 -13.40 -10.94
C LYS A 170 25.69 -14.75 -10.48
N ARG A 171 25.02 -15.41 -9.54
CA ARG A 171 25.38 -16.75 -9.08
C ARG A 171 25.30 -17.78 -10.22
N ALA A 172 24.28 -17.69 -11.09
CA ALA A 172 24.15 -18.58 -12.25
C ALA A 172 25.30 -18.37 -13.22
N VAL A 173 25.66 -17.12 -13.56
CA VAL A 173 26.80 -16.79 -14.42
C VAL A 173 28.12 -17.26 -13.81
N LEU A 174 28.34 -17.06 -12.53
CA LEU A 174 29.54 -17.57 -11.82
C LEU A 174 29.64 -19.09 -11.92
N LYS A 175 28.54 -19.80 -11.68
CA LYS A 175 28.52 -21.26 -11.77
C LYS A 175 28.85 -21.76 -13.19
N GLU A 176 28.36 -21.08 -14.21
CA GLU A 176 28.67 -21.42 -15.61
C GLU A 176 30.14 -21.16 -15.90
N ALA A 177 30.71 -20.03 -15.49
CA ALA A 177 32.11 -19.71 -15.65
C ALA A 177 33.05 -20.71 -14.95
N ILE A 178 32.71 -21.12 -13.72
CA ILE A 178 33.45 -22.14 -12.98
C ILE A 178 33.43 -23.48 -13.73
N ALA A 179 32.27 -23.89 -14.26
CA ALA A 179 32.15 -25.12 -15.03
C ALA A 179 32.96 -25.09 -16.33
N GLU A 180 33.06 -23.95 -17.02
CA GLU A 180 33.89 -23.73 -18.16
C GLU A 180 35.38 -23.87 -17.81
N VAL A 181 35.84 -23.25 -16.73
CA VAL A 181 37.23 -23.38 -16.23
C VAL A 181 37.56 -24.82 -15.86
N ASP A 182 36.65 -25.54 -15.18
CA ASP A 182 36.80 -26.96 -14.86
C ASP A 182 37.03 -27.80 -16.16
N SER A 183 36.25 -27.50 -17.20
CA SER A 183 36.39 -28.16 -18.49
C SER A 183 37.77 -27.91 -19.10
N VAL A 184 38.25 -26.67 -19.07
CA VAL A 184 39.59 -26.29 -19.61
C VAL A 184 40.71 -26.95 -18.77
N ILE A 185 40.60 -27.01 -17.47
CA ILE A 185 41.55 -27.71 -16.60
C ILE A 185 41.59 -29.20 -16.95
N ALA A 186 40.43 -29.83 -17.12
CA ALA A 186 40.34 -31.25 -17.48
C ALA A 186 40.98 -31.52 -18.86
N GLU A 187 40.82 -30.63 -19.81
CA GLU A 187 41.48 -30.73 -21.12
C GLU A 187 43.00 -30.56 -21.05
N ALA A 188 43.49 -29.59 -20.27
CA ALA A 188 44.90 -29.40 -19.98
C ALA A 188 45.54 -30.65 -19.36
N VAL A 189 44.85 -31.31 -18.44
CA VAL A 189 45.31 -32.57 -17.84
C VAL A 189 45.43 -33.67 -18.88
N LYS A 190 44.49 -33.81 -19.83
CA LYS A 190 44.57 -34.77 -20.94
C LYS A 190 45.77 -34.51 -21.87
N LEU A 191 46.17 -33.25 -22.00
CA LEU A 191 47.35 -32.82 -22.77
C LEU A 191 48.65 -32.91 -21.97
N ASN A 192 48.69 -33.66 -20.87
CA ASN A 192 49.85 -33.89 -19.98
C ASN A 192 50.36 -32.60 -19.29
N ALA A 193 49.53 -31.62 -19.01
CA ALA A 193 49.91 -30.38 -18.30
C ALA A 193 50.54 -30.68 -16.93
N ARG A 194 50.20 -31.79 -16.28
CA ARG A 194 50.84 -32.26 -15.03
C ARG A 194 52.35 -32.51 -15.17
N THR A 195 52.79 -32.88 -16.35
CA THR A 195 54.23 -33.15 -16.62
C THR A 195 54.92 -31.89 -17.18
N HIS A 196 54.25 -31.16 -18.05
CA HIS A 196 54.88 -30.05 -18.78
C HIS A 196 54.72 -28.68 -18.13
N SER A 197 53.73 -28.52 -17.27
CA SER A 197 53.42 -27.22 -16.64
C SER A 197 52.75 -27.41 -15.28
N PRO A 198 53.34 -28.17 -14.33
CA PRO A 198 52.68 -28.54 -13.09
C PRO A 198 52.27 -27.35 -12.22
N GLU A 199 53.15 -26.33 -12.10
CA GLU A 199 52.86 -25.12 -11.31
C GLU A 199 51.69 -24.32 -11.84
N LYS A 200 51.58 -24.15 -13.15
CA LYS A 200 50.49 -23.43 -13.80
C LYS A 200 49.15 -24.16 -13.59
N LEU A 201 49.17 -25.47 -13.71
CA LEU A 201 47.98 -26.29 -13.51
C LEU A 201 47.51 -26.19 -12.07
N LYS A 202 48.44 -26.34 -11.11
CA LYS A 202 48.13 -26.21 -9.66
C LYS A 202 47.52 -24.86 -9.36
N THR A 203 48.09 -23.75 -9.85
CA THR A 203 47.54 -22.40 -9.65
C THR A 203 46.11 -22.28 -10.20
N ALA A 204 45.86 -22.84 -11.40
CA ALA A 204 44.52 -22.83 -12.00
C ALA A 204 43.49 -23.60 -11.15
N GLU A 205 43.86 -24.82 -10.69
CA GLU A 205 43.05 -25.67 -9.85
C GLU A 205 42.73 -25.00 -8.52
N GLU A 206 43.74 -24.36 -7.86
CA GLU A 206 43.59 -23.64 -6.61
C GLU A 206 42.70 -22.41 -6.77
N SER A 207 42.92 -21.61 -7.82
CA SER A 207 42.10 -20.42 -8.10
C SER A 207 40.63 -20.77 -8.38
N ASN A 208 40.40 -21.84 -9.14
CA ASN A 208 39.03 -22.30 -9.44
C ASN A 208 38.32 -22.85 -8.19
N ARG A 209 39.06 -23.57 -7.35
CA ARG A 209 38.51 -24.04 -6.07
C ARG A 209 38.16 -22.88 -5.12
N ALA A 210 38.95 -21.81 -5.13
CA ALA A 210 38.67 -20.65 -4.30
C ALA A 210 37.46 -19.83 -4.79
N ALA A 211 37.09 -19.98 -6.07
CA ALA A 211 35.94 -19.33 -6.67
C ALA A 211 34.63 -20.15 -6.53
N SER A 212 34.72 -21.43 -6.18
CA SER A 212 33.60 -22.36 -6.06
C SER A 212 32.98 -22.31 -4.68
#